data_d6d32e9b4c297bc3b5901757e7f247d5
#
_entry.id   d6d32e9b4c297bc3b5901757e7f247d5
#
_cell.length_a   1.000
_cell.length_b   1.000
_cell.length_c   1.000
_cell.angle_alpha   90.00
_cell.angle_beta   90.00
_cell.angle_gamma   90.00
#
_symmetry.space_group_name_H-M   'P 1'
#
loop_
_entity.id
_entity.type
_entity.pdbx_description
1 polymer ?
#
loop_
_entity_poly.entity_id
_entity_poly.type
_entity_poly.pdbx_seq_one_letter_code
_entity_poly.pdbx_strand_id
1 'polypeptide(L)'
;PLYSSAASDVYKRQAYGGAYDVMSSKHIRGDYNIAWPSAQLAVMGADGAVQIIHKRRINSAGNPKQERERLVEDYNETFANPYQAAALGYLDDVIKPRDTRKVLTKALGALLEKEESRPARKHGNIPL
;
A
#
# COMPACT_ATOMS: atom_id res chain seq x y z
N PRO A 1 -11.80 13.00 11.75
CA PRO A 1 -12.13 11.77 11.05
C PRO A 1 -11.03 11.18 10.15
N LEU A 2 -9.82 11.74 10.16
CA LEU A 2 -8.65 11.11 9.52
C LEU A 2 -8.28 9.75 10.13
N TYR A 3 -8.78 9.48 11.33
CA TYR A 3 -8.47 8.25 12.07
C TYR A 3 -9.29 7.03 11.62
N SER A 4 -10.43 7.22 10.96
CA SER A 4 -11.28 6.08 10.60
C SER A 4 -10.79 5.32 9.38
N SER A 5 -10.21 6.00 8.39
CA SER A 5 -9.62 5.35 7.21
C SER A 5 -8.33 4.61 7.56
N ALA A 6 -7.45 5.22 8.35
CA ALA A 6 -6.24 4.58 8.84
C ALA A 6 -6.55 3.33 9.70
N ALA A 7 -7.56 3.40 10.57
CA ALA A 7 -7.99 2.26 11.36
C ALA A 7 -8.58 1.13 10.50
N SER A 8 -9.31 1.47 9.43
CA SER A 8 -9.86 0.49 8.50
C SER A 8 -8.77 -0.24 7.71
N ASP A 9 -7.73 0.47 7.28
CA ASP A 9 -6.62 -0.11 6.54
C ASP A 9 -5.75 -1.01 7.43
N VAL A 10 -5.50 -0.61 8.66
CA VAL A 10 -4.82 -1.46 9.65
C VAL A 10 -5.58 -2.76 9.88
N TYR A 11 -6.91 -2.68 9.96
CA TYR A 11 -7.75 -3.87 10.18
C TYR A 11 -7.74 -4.83 8.98
N LYS A 12 -7.83 -4.31 7.77
CA LYS A 12 -7.84 -5.12 6.54
C LYS A 12 -6.44 -5.43 6.00
N ARG A 13 -5.41 -4.73 6.48
CA ARG A 13 -4.01 -4.85 6.00
C ARG A 13 -3.88 -4.60 4.50
N GLN A 14 -4.72 -3.72 3.96
CA GLN A 14 -4.80 -3.39 2.55
C GLN A 14 -4.46 -1.92 2.34
N ALA A 15 -3.52 -1.66 1.44
CA ALA A 15 -3.15 -0.31 1.02
C ALA A 15 -3.26 -0.24 -0.51
N TYR A 16 -4.37 0.29 -0.99
CA TYR A 16 -4.66 0.39 -2.41
C TYR A 16 -4.73 1.84 -2.88
N GLY A 17 -4.06 2.14 -3.99
CA GLY A 17 -4.13 3.42 -4.67
C GLY A 17 -3.88 4.62 -3.75
N GLY A 18 -4.81 5.58 -3.75
CA GLY A 18 -4.69 6.79 -2.94
C GLY A 18 -4.58 6.57 -1.43
N ALA A 19 -5.15 5.47 -0.89
CA ALA A 19 -4.99 5.13 0.52
C ALA A 19 -3.52 4.81 0.86
N TYR A 20 -2.83 4.09 -0.03
CA TYR A 20 -1.39 3.86 0.10
C TYR A 20 -0.61 5.18 0.04
N ASP A 21 -0.94 6.05 -0.91
CA ASP A 21 -0.21 7.31 -1.10
C ASP A 21 -0.32 8.22 0.13
N VAL A 22 -1.54 8.41 0.69
CA VAL A 22 -1.75 9.31 1.84
C VAL A 22 -1.22 8.77 3.16
N MET A 23 -0.90 7.48 3.25
CA MET A 23 -0.32 6.84 4.42
C MET A 23 1.21 6.97 4.48
N SER A 24 1.75 8.08 4.01
CA SER A 24 3.18 8.37 4.04
C SER A 24 4.02 7.49 3.13
N SER A 25 3.54 7.21 1.92
CA SER A 25 4.28 6.42 0.93
C SER A 25 5.59 7.09 0.49
N LYS A 26 6.48 6.32 -0.13
CA LYS A 26 7.70 6.87 -0.76
C LYS A 26 7.40 7.92 -1.84
N HIS A 27 6.24 7.84 -2.50
CA HIS A 27 5.79 8.79 -3.51
C HIS A 27 5.59 10.21 -2.97
N ILE A 28 5.17 10.34 -1.71
CA ILE A 28 5.05 11.62 -1.00
C ILE A 28 6.22 11.88 -0.04
N ARG A 29 7.35 11.19 -0.25
CA ARG A 29 8.57 11.32 0.53
C ARG A 29 8.44 10.83 1.98
N GLY A 30 7.67 9.75 2.20
CA GLY A 30 7.66 9.06 3.49
C GLY A 30 9.04 8.51 3.83
N ASP A 31 9.51 8.77 5.04
CA ASP A 31 10.87 8.42 5.47
C ASP A 31 11.06 6.93 5.65
N TYR A 32 10.10 6.28 6.30
CA TYR A 32 10.21 4.88 6.65
C TYR A 32 8.89 4.14 6.47
N ASN A 33 8.87 3.21 5.52
CA ASN A 33 7.71 2.44 5.14
C ASN A 33 7.93 0.96 5.45
N ILE A 34 7.04 0.39 6.24
CA ILE A 34 7.09 -1.02 6.60
C ILE A 34 5.76 -1.71 6.33
N ALA A 35 5.81 -3.00 6.08
CA ALA A 35 4.63 -3.82 5.93
C ALA A 35 4.76 -5.12 6.71
N TRP A 36 3.63 -5.75 6.99
CA TRP A 36 3.62 -7.12 7.48
C TRP A 36 3.58 -8.11 6.29
N PRO A 37 4.03 -9.35 6.45
CA PRO A 37 4.01 -10.36 5.37
C PRO A 37 2.61 -10.61 4.79
N SER A 38 1.57 -10.38 5.59
CA SER A 38 0.16 -10.53 5.18
C SER A 38 -0.46 -9.24 4.63
N ALA A 39 0.31 -8.17 4.44
CA ALA A 39 -0.19 -6.93 3.87
C ALA A 39 -0.41 -7.07 2.35
N GLN A 40 -1.38 -6.32 1.85
CA GLN A 40 -1.64 -6.22 0.42
C GLN A 40 -1.41 -4.78 -0.04
N LEU A 41 -0.48 -4.60 -0.95
CA LEU A 41 -0.17 -3.30 -1.54
C LEU A 41 -0.35 -3.39 -3.06
N ALA A 42 -1.21 -2.57 -3.62
CA ALA A 42 -1.43 -2.52 -5.06
C ALA A 42 -2.05 -1.17 -5.48
N VAL A 43 -2.01 -0.87 -6.77
CA VAL A 43 -2.67 0.33 -7.33
C VAL A 43 -4.18 0.23 -7.16
N MET A 44 -4.75 -0.98 -7.28
CA MET A 44 -6.17 -1.25 -7.05
C MET A 44 -6.37 -2.68 -6.56
N GLY A 45 -7.52 -2.96 -5.98
CA GLY A 45 -7.87 -4.31 -5.56
C GLY A 45 -7.93 -5.28 -6.74
N ALA A 46 -7.59 -6.54 -6.50
CA ALA A 46 -7.48 -7.59 -7.53
C ALA A 46 -8.75 -7.76 -8.38
N ASP A 47 -9.92 -7.67 -7.77
CA ASP A 47 -11.21 -7.75 -8.48
C ASP A 47 -11.36 -6.68 -9.57
N GLY A 48 -11.03 -5.43 -9.25
CA GLY A 48 -11.06 -4.32 -10.20
C GLY A 48 -10.01 -4.45 -11.29
N ALA A 49 -8.77 -4.80 -10.92
CA ALA A 49 -7.67 -4.97 -11.84
C ALA A 49 -7.96 -6.09 -12.86
N VAL A 50 -8.38 -7.24 -12.39
CA VAL A 50 -8.72 -8.41 -13.23
C VAL A 50 -9.88 -8.11 -14.18
N GLN A 51 -10.89 -7.39 -13.70
CA GLN A 51 -12.03 -6.96 -14.54
C GLN A 51 -11.59 -6.07 -15.71
N ILE A 52 -10.59 -5.22 -15.50
CA ILE A 52 -10.06 -4.33 -16.55
C ILE A 52 -9.11 -5.09 -17.47
N ILE A 53 -8.12 -5.76 -16.93
CA ILE A 53 -7.04 -6.39 -17.68
C ILE A 53 -7.51 -7.61 -18.46
N HIS A 54 -8.36 -8.44 -17.84
CA HIS A 54 -8.76 -9.75 -18.37
C HIS A 54 -10.22 -9.82 -18.82
N LYS A 55 -10.89 -8.68 -19.02
CA LYS A 55 -12.31 -8.60 -19.41
C LYS A 55 -12.66 -9.52 -20.59
N ARG A 56 -11.85 -9.51 -21.64
CA ARG A 56 -12.10 -10.34 -22.83
C ARG A 56 -12.00 -11.82 -22.52
N ARG A 57 -10.98 -12.22 -21.75
CA ARG A 57 -10.72 -13.61 -21.37
C ARG A 57 -11.85 -14.15 -20.48
N ILE A 58 -12.31 -13.37 -19.52
CA ILE A 58 -13.43 -13.72 -18.64
C ILE A 58 -14.70 -13.93 -19.45
N ASN A 59 -15.01 -13.00 -20.37
CA ASN A 59 -16.23 -13.07 -21.18
C ASN A 59 -16.23 -14.24 -22.19
N SER A 60 -15.07 -14.72 -22.62
CA SER A 60 -14.95 -15.85 -23.54
C SER A 60 -14.80 -17.19 -22.84
N ALA A 61 -14.70 -17.23 -21.52
CA ALA A 61 -14.56 -18.47 -20.78
C ALA A 61 -15.90 -19.24 -20.68
N GLY A 62 -15.83 -20.55 -20.71
CA GLY A 62 -17.00 -21.42 -20.52
C GLY A 62 -17.65 -21.28 -19.14
N ASN A 63 -16.88 -20.87 -18.14
CA ASN A 63 -17.36 -20.49 -16.81
C ASN A 63 -16.70 -19.17 -16.38
N PRO A 64 -17.31 -18.00 -16.69
CA PRO A 64 -16.74 -16.69 -16.39
C PRO A 64 -16.46 -16.45 -14.91
N LYS A 65 -17.30 -16.98 -14.02
CA LYS A 65 -17.15 -16.80 -12.57
C LYS A 65 -15.89 -17.51 -12.05
N GLN A 66 -15.72 -18.76 -12.42
CA GLN A 66 -14.55 -19.55 -12.00
C GLN A 66 -13.26 -18.98 -12.57
N GLU A 67 -13.26 -18.56 -13.83
CA GLU A 67 -12.09 -17.95 -14.46
C GLU A 67 -11.72 -16.63 -13.78
N ARG A 68 -12.71 -15.81 -13.39
CA ARG A 68 -12.47 -14.58 -12.64
C ARG A 68 -11.85 -14.87 -11.26
N GLU A 69 -12.40 -15.82 -10.52
CA GLU A 69 -11.88 -16.20 -9.19
C GLU A 69 -10.41 -16.63 -9.29
N ARG A 70 -10.09 -17.47 -10.26
CA ARG A 70 -8.72 -17.92 -10.53
C ARG A 70 -7.77 -16.76 -10.85
N LEU A 71 -8.19 -15.84 -11.72
CA LEU A 71 -7.39 -14.68 -12.10
C LEU A 71 -7.19 -13.69 -10.95
N VAL A 72 -8.17 -13.57 -10.05
CA VAL A 72 -8.04 -12.76 -8.83
C VAL A 72 -7.03 -13.36 -7.88
N GLU A 73 -7.02 -14.68 -7.73
CA GLU A 73 -6.03 -15.38 -6.91
C GLU A 73 -4.62 -15.23 -7.48
N ASP A 74 -4.43 -15.50 -8.78
CA ASP A 74 -3.17 -15.28 -9.49
C ASP A 74 -2.65 -13.83 -9.34
N TYR A 75 -3.56 -12.84 -9.42
CA TYR A 75 -3.20 -11.43 -9.26
C TYR A 75 -2.74 -11.10 -7.84
N ASN A 76 -3.43 -11.63 -6.84
CA ASN A 76 -3.08 -11.41 -5.44
C ASN A 76 -1.71 -12.01 -5.11
N GLU A 77 -1.43 -13.20 -5.59
CA GLU A 77 -0.13 -13.86 -5.37
C GLU A 77 1.01 -13.13 -6.09
N THR A 78 0.77 -12.68 -7.32
CA THR A 78 1.82 -12.08 -8.14
C THR A 78 2.08 -10.61 -7.80
N PHE A 79 1.04 -9.82 -7.59
CA PHE A 79 1.17 -8.35 -7.53
C PHE A 79 0.78 -7.73 -6.19
N ALA A 80 -0.21 -8.27 -5.49
CA ALA A 80 -0.73 -7.64 -4.28
C ALA A 80 -0.03 -8.13 -3.00
N ASN A 81 1.29 -8.34 -3.06
CA ASN A 81 2.07 -8.77 -1.91
C ASN A 81 3.16 -7.76 -1.53
N PRO A 82 3.57 -7.69 -0.25
CA PRO A 82 4.52 -6.68 0.21
C PRO A 82 5.94 -6.91 -0.33
N TYR A 83 6.28 -8.12 -0.73
CA TYR A 83 7.62 -8.43 -1.23
C TYR A 83 7.87 -7.83 -2.60
N GLN A 84 6.87 -7.76 -3.47
CA GLN A 84 6.96 -7.06 -4.74
C GLN A 84 7.16 -5.57 -4.54
N ALA A 85 6.41 -4.95 -3.62
CA ALA A 85 6.57 -3.55 -3.27
C ALA A 85 7.97 -3.27 -2.68
N ALA A 86 8.48 -4.16 -1.84
CA ALA A 86 9.83 -4.06 -1.27
C ALA A 86 10.92 -4.21 -2.36
N ALA A 87 10.77 -5.14 -3.28
CA ALA A 87 11.71 -5.34 -4.39
C ALA A 87 11.80 -4.10 -5.31
N LEU A 88 10.71 -3.35 -5.43
CA LEU A 88 10.65 -2.11 -6.18
C LEU A 88 11.09 -0.87 -5.37
N GLY A 89 11.45 -1.03 -4.10
CA GLY A 89 11.91 0.05 -3.23
C GLY A 89 10.80 0.90 -2.61
N TYR A 90 9.54 0.46 -2.66
CA TYR A 90 8.42 1.15 -2.04
C TYR A 90 8.28 0.87 -0.54
N LEU A 91 8.93 -0.16 -0.04
CA LEU A 91 9.03 -0.49 1.37
C LEU A 91 10.49 -0.62 1.78
N ASP A 92 10.79 -0.17 2.98
CA ASP A 92 12.13 -0.31 3.58
C ASP A 92 12.30 -1.69 4.21
N ASP A 93 11.21 -2.28 4.73
CA ASP A 93 11.29 -3.60 5.35
C ASP A 93 9.92 -4.30 5.40
N VAL A 94 9.95 -5.65 5.44
CA VAL A 94 8.78 -6.50 5.69
C VAL A 94 8.99 -7.21 7.01
N ILE A 95 8.29 -6.76 8.05
CA ILE A 95 8.52 -7.15 9.44
C ILE A 95 7.41 -8.02 10.02
N LYS A 96 7.75 -8.83 11.02
CA LYS A 96 6.72 -9.56 11.78
C LYS A 96 5.91 -8.59 12.65
N PRO A 97 4.60 -8.80 12.82
CA PRO A 97 3.74 -7.91 13.62
C PRO A 97 4.28 -7.65 15.03
N ARG A 98 4.87 -8.65 15.68
CA ARG A 98 5.47 -8.53 17.03
C ARG A 98 6.64 -7.56 17.12
N ASP A 99 7.33 -7.32 16.00
CA ASP A 99 8.53 -6.49 15.96
C ASP A 99 8.20 -5.02 15.65
N THR A 100 6.94 -4.70 15.31
CA THR A 100 6.50 -3.38 14.84
C THR A 100 6.90 -2.27 15.79
N ARG A 101 6.62 -2.40 17.10
CA ARG A 101 6.96 -1.37 18.09
C ARG A 101 8.46 -1.11 18.13
N LYS A 102 9.28 -2.18 18.18
CA LYS A 102 10.74 -2.08 18.24
C LYS A 102 11.29 -1.37 17.01
N VAL A 103 10.83 -1.74 15.82
CA VAL A 103 11.26 -1.17 14.55
C VAL A 103 10.87 0.30 14.47
N LEU A 104 9.61 0.65 14.80
CA LEU A 104 9.14 2.04 14.80
C LEU A 104 9.90 2.92 15.80
N THR A 105 10.16 2.42 17.01
CA THR A 105 10.93 3.18 18.00
C THR A 105 12.35 3.47 17.50
N LYS A 106 12.99 2.48 16.86
CA LYS A 106 14.32 2.66 16.27
C LYS A 106 14.30 3.66 15.11
N ALA A 107 13.33 3.55 14.21
CA ALA A 107 13.17 4.46 13.07
C ALA A 107 12.91 5.91 13.53
N LEU A 108 12.01 6.10 14.49
CA LEU A 108 11.75 7.41 15.10
C LEU A 108 13.00 7.99 15.75
N GLY A 109 13.77 7.18 16.49
CA GLY A 109 15.03 7.62 17.07
C GLY A 109 16.05 8.10 16.04
N ALA A 110 16.13 7.42 14.91
CA ALA A 110 17.02 7.82 13.81
C ALA A 110 16.56 9.09 13.07
N LEU A 111 15.26 9.42 13.15
CA LEU A 111 14.66 10.57 12.47
C LEU A 111 14.48 11.80 13.38
N LEU A 112 14.84 11.72 14.68
CA LEU A 112 14.64 12.81 15.64
C LEU A 112 15.35 14.10 15.23
N GLU A 113 16.52 14.00 14.62
CA GLU A 113 17.34 15.15 14.21
C GLU A 113 17.16 15.49 12.72
N LYS A 114 16.17 14.87 12.07
CA LYS A 114 15.92 15.13 10.66
C LYS A 114 15.37 16.54 10.46
N GLU A 115 16.09 17.35 9.72
CA GLU A 115 15.66 18.67 9.26
C GLU A 115 15.39 18.64 7.75
N GLU A 116 14.23 19.14 7.34
CA GLU A 116 13.89 19.34 5.93
C GLU A 116 13.83 20.82 5.58
N SER A 117 14.73 21.27 4.71
CA SER A 117 14.60 22.58 4.09
C SER A 117 13.51 22.52 3.01
N ARG A 118 12.46 23.29 3.18
CA ARG A 118 11.37 23.41 2.20
C ARG A 118 11.37 24.82 1.61
N PRO A 119 11.00 24.98 0.32
CA PRO A 119 10.84 26.30 -0.26
C PRO A 119 9.84 27.13 0.55
N ALA A 120 10.18 28.40 0.80
CA ALA A 120 9.26 29.33 1.46
C ALA A 120 7.95 29.42 0.65
N ARG A 121 6.83 29.27 1.32
CA ARG A 121 5.51 29.37 0.71
C ARG A 121 4.87 30.71 1.07
N LYS A 122 4.25 31.35 0.09
CA LYS A 122 3.55 32.61 0.30
C LYS A 122 2.31 32.43 1.19
N HIS A 123 1.64 31.30 1.05
CA HIS A 123 0.43 30.96 1.81
C HIS A 123 0.47 29.50 2.26
N GLY A 124 -0.19 29.21 3.37
CA GLY A 124 -0.50 27.84 3.77
C GLY A 124 -1.51 27.20 2.82
N ASN A 125 -1.51 25.87 2.76
CA ASN A 125 -2.56 25.14 2.06
C ASN A 125 -3.81 25.18 2.94
N ILE A 126 -4.82 25.93 2.55
CA ILE A 126 -6.08 26.02 3.27
C ILE A 126 -6.93 24.83 2.83
N PRO A 127 -7.33 23.93 3.73
CA PRO A 127 -8.29 22.89 3.40
C PRO A 127 -9.63 23.56 3.05
N LEU A 128 -10.14 23.25 1.88
CA LEU A 128 -11.46 23.69 1.40
C LEU A 128 -12.56 22.82 2.00
#